data_1b1c316d44744a95d64b8dd91a28c7ce
#
_entry.id   1b1c316d44744a95d64b8dd91a28c7ce
#
_cell.length_a   1.000
_cell.length_b   1.000
_cell.length_c   1.000
_cell.angle_alpha   90.00
_cell.angle_beta   90.00
_cell.angle_gamma   90.00
#
_symmetry.space_group_name_H-M   'P 1'
#
loop_
_entity.id
_entity.type
_entity.pdbx_description
1 polymer ?
#
loop_
_entity_poly.entity_id
_entity_poly.type
_entity_poly.pdbx_seq_one_letter_code
_entity_poly.pdbx_strand_id
1 'polypeptide(L)'
;MTQSRWLDAELRHDSGVFNKHGVVITRGQGATLWDERGKAYIDCVVGAGVANVGHAHPEVVKAIQEQAATLTVLAQTLPNDKRAEFLTELTRVLPTGLDRVFLCNSGTEAMEAARKFAITGTGRSRFVAAKRGFAGRSLGALAFTWEPKYREPFGDAVDNRHVDFITYGNAEELRAAVTDETAAVILEVVQGEGGVRPATLEFIQEARRVTQERGALLIIDEIQTGFGRTGKMFGVEHYGVIPDGMTLAKAMAGGVPVGAFAMTAAVADRMPAGGHGSTFGGNPLAMAAGLATLRVLKRENLADQAREKGAYMMEKLRAIQSPKIREVRGLGLMIGVELKEKSAPYITALEDAGVLTLAATPLVVRFLPPLVITHEQIDQVVAAFERVLRDVNPRAERQAELARAQGGAQGAAGDVQPG
;
A
#
# COMPACT_ATOMS: atom_id res chain seq x y z
N MET A 1 -30.24 -17.82 2.30
CA MET A 1 -28.95 -18.43 1.91
C MET A 1 -28.23 -18.80 3.20
N THR A 2 -27.77 -20.03 3.36
CA THR A 2 -26.96 -20.43 4.53
C THR A 2 -25.67 -19.64 4.54
N GLN A 3 -25.40 -18.98 5.67
CA GLN A 3 -24.17 -18.22 5.90
C GLN A 3 -22.97 -19.19 5.78
N SER A 4 -21.83 -18.69 5.25
CA SER A 4 -20.64 -19.51 5.10
C SER A 4 -20.06 -19.89 6.45
N ARG A 5 -19.79 -21.19 6.67
CA ARG A 5 -19.12 -21.67 7.88
C ARG A 5 -17.73 -21.03 8.11
N TRP A 6 -17.07 -20.65 7.02
CA TRP A 6 -15.75 -20.02 7.05
C TRP A 6 -15.84 -18.57 7.53
N LEU A 7 -16.84 -17.82 7.02
CA LEU A 7 -17.12 -16.47 7.47
C LEU A 7 -17.51 -16.46 8.95
N ASP A 8 -18.39 -17.40 9.38
CA ASP A 8 -18.79 -17.52 10.78
C ASP A 8 -17.61 -17.80 11.70
N ALA A 9 -16.70 -18.71 11.27
CA ALA A 9 -15.50 -19.05 12.05
C ALA A 9 -14.56 -17.85 12.16
N GLU A 10 -14.36 -17.13 11.03
CA GLU A 10 -13.49 -15.95 11.01
C GLU A 10 -14.06 -14.81 11.86
N LEU A 11 -15.36 -14.51 11.75
CA LEU A 11 -16.03 -13.49 12.57
C LEU A 11 -16.00 -13.82 14.07
N ARG A 12 -16.00 -15.10 14.42
CA ARG A 12 -15.96 -15.55 15.83
C ARG A 12 -14.57 -15.43 16.47
N HIS A 13 -13.50 -15.61 15.68
CA HIS A 13 -12.15 -15.74 16.21
C HIS A 13 -11.20 -14.60 15.81
N ASP A 14 -11.59 -13.75 14.86
CA ASP A 14 -10.82 -12.55 14.49
C ASP A 14 -10.94 -11.47 15.59
N SER A 15 -9.93 -10.64 15.68
CA SER A 15 -9.89 -9.48 16.58
C SER A 15 -10.97 -8.42 16.34
N GLY A 16 -11.65 -8.47 15.19
CA GLY A 16 -12.67 -7.48 14.78
C GLY A 16 -12.13 -6.13 14.34
N VAL A 17 -10.82 -5.97 14.18
CA VAL A 17 -10.20 -4.71 13.73
C VAL A 17 -10.56 -4.37 12.29
N PHE A 18 -10.81 -5.38 11.45
CA PHE A 18 -11.23 -5.19 10.07
C PHE A 18 -12.69 -5.61 9.87
N ASN A 19 -13.47 -4.71 9.28
CA ASN A 19 -14.80 -5.09 8.78
C ASN A 19 -14.65 -6.12 7.65
N LYS A 20 -15.28 -7.28 7.80
CA LYS A 20 -15.23 -8.34 6.80
C LYS A 20 -16.27 -8.10 5.71
N HIS A 21 -15.87 -8.40 4.48
CA HIS A 21 -16.80 -8.54 3.36
C HIS A 21 -17.60 -9.85 3.50
N GLY A 22 -18.78 -9.93 2.88
CA GLY A 22 -19.61 -11.14 2.90
C GLY A 22 -19.12 -12.25 1.95
N VAL A 23 -17.96 -12.09 1.32
CA VAL A 23 -17.42 -12.99 0.30
C VAL A 23 -16.23 -13.76 0.87
N VAL A 24 -16.25 -15.09 0.75
CA VAL A 24 -15.15 -15.97 1.17
C VAL A 24 -14.35 -16.38 -0.06
N ILE A 25 -13.17 -15.78 -0.23
CA ILE A 25 -12.26 -16.09 -1.35
C ILE A 25 -11.46 -17.34 -1.03
N THR A 26 -11.41 -18.29 -1.97
CA THR A 26 -10.74 -19.58 -1.81
C THR A 26 -9.62 -19.82 -2.80
N ARG A 27 -9.57 -19.07 -3.91
CA ARG A 27 -8.58 -19.26 -4.98
C ARG A 27 -8.29 -17.94 -5.69
N GLY A 28 -7.06 -17.79 -6.19
CA GLY A 28 -6.63 -16.68 -7.04
C GLY A 28 -5.70 -17.12 -8.14
N GLN A 29 -5.78 -16.47 -9.32
CA GLN A 29 -4.85 -16.65 -10.43
C GLN A 29 -4.80 -15.38 -11.28
N GLY A 30 -3.62 -14.84 -11.54
CA GLY A 30 -3.47 -13.60 -12.29
C GLY A 30 -4.24 -12.45 -11.59
N ALA A 31 -5.18 -11.83 -12.31
CA ALA A 31 -6.04 -10.79 -11.78
C ALA A 31 -7.44 -11.30 -11.34
N THR A 32 -7.66 -12.61 -11.26
CA THR A 32 -8.96 -13.17 -10.92
C THR A 32 -8.91 -13.91 -9.59
N LEU A 33 -9.92 -13.66 -8.76
CA LEU A 33 -10.20 -14.38 -7.53
C LEU A 33 -11.52 -15.16 -7.67
N TRP A 34 -11.66 -16.26 -6.93
CA TRP A 34 -12.91 -17.03 -6.87
C TRP A 34 -13.33 -17.25 -5.43
N ASP A 35 -14.62 -17.07 -5.19
CA ASP A 35 -15.21 -17.39 -3.90
C ASP A 35 -15.48 -18.90 -3.73
N GLU A 36 -15.95 -19.28 -2.55
CA GLU A 36 -16.30 -20.67 -2.21
C GLU A 36 -17.43 -21.25 -3.06
N ARG A 37 -18.21 -20.42 -3.77
CA ARG A 37 -19.32 -20.79 -4.66
C ARG A 37 -18.88 -20.84 -6.13
N GLY A 38 -17.62 -20.49 -6.39
CA GLY A 38 -17.06 -20.46 -7.74
C GLY A 38 -17.34 -19.19 -8.53
N LYS A 39 -17.97 -18.16 -7.91
CA LYS A 39 -18.11 -16.85 -8.55
C LYS A 39 -16.75 -16.20 -8.72
N ALA A 40 -16.47 -15.72 -9.93
CA ALA A 40 -15.23 -15.03 -10.27
C ALA A 40 -15.35 -13.53 -10.00
N TYR A 41 -14.22 -12.94 -9.56
CA TYR A 41 -14.06 -11.51 -9.33
C TYR A 41 -12.78 -11.03 -9.99
N ILE A 42 -12.82 -9.85 -10.64
CA ILE A 42 -11.60 -9.15 -11.04
C ILE A 42 -11.07 -8.41 -9.82
N ASP A 43 -9.84 -8.72 -9.42
CA ASP A 43 -9.22 -8.15 -8.24
C ASP A 43 -8.54 -6.82 -8.57
N CYS A 44 -9.15 -5.73 -8.11
CA CYS A 44 -8.54 -4.39 -8.13
C CYS A 44 -8.09 -3.93 -6.74
N VAL A 45 -7.80 -4.88 -5.83
CA VAL A 45 -7.26 -4.65 -4.47
C VAL A 45 -5.85 -5.21 -4.33
N VAL A 46 -5.64 -6.44 -4.76
CA VAL A 46 -4.40 -7.23 -4.68
C VAL A 46 -3.69 -7.14 -3.32
N GLY A 47 -4.47 -7.27 -2.23
CA GLY A 47 -3.91 -7.11 -0.88
C GLY A 47 -3.42 -5.68 -0.59
N ALA A 48 -4.07 -4.65 -1.14
CA ALA A 48 -3.69 -3.24 -1.10
C ALA A 48 -2.37 -2.93 -1.86
N GLY A 49 -2.18 -3.55 -3.03
CA GLY A 49 -1.03 -3.33 -3.91
C GLY A 49 0.13 -4.31 -3.68
N VAL A 50 -0.18 -5.56 -3.30
CA VAL A 50 0.83 -6.59 -2.97
C VAL A 50 1.10 -7.54 -4.15
N ALA A 51 0.08 -8.12 -4.77
CA ALA A 51 0.26 -9.14 -5.80
C ALA A 51 0.46 -8.51 -7.20
N ASN A 52 1.51 -7.70 -7.37
CA ASN A 52 1.79 -7.02 -8.64
C ASN A 52 1.98 -7.99 -9.81
N VAL A 53 2.64 -9.13 -9.60
CA VAL A 53 2.83 -10.17 -10.63
C VAL A 53 1.61 -11.08 -10.79
N GLY A 54 0.49 -10.77 -10.13
CA GLY A 54 -0.72 -11.59 -10.10
C GLY A 54 -0.70 -12.68 -9.04
N HIS A 55 -1.90 -13.21 -8.77
CA HIS A 55 -2.07 -14.31 -7.83
C HIS A 55 -1.50 -15.60 -8.40
N ALA A 56 -0.87 -16.40 -7.55
CA ALA A 56 -0.34 -17.73 -7.86
C ALA A 56 0.55 -17.76 -9.12
N HIS A 57 1.43 -16.76 -9.28
CA HIS A 57 2.36 -16.75 -10.41
C HIS A 57 3.24 -18.01 -10.40
N PRO A 58 3.30 -18.80 -11.50
CA PRO A 58 3.92 -20.13 -11.51
C PRO A 58 5.38 -20.14 -11.02
N GLU A 59 6.20 -19.17 -11.43
CA GLU A 59 7.61 -19.08 -11.02
C GLU A 59 7.78 -18.70 -9.55
N VAL A 60 6.93 -17.82 -9.03
CA VAL A 60 6.95 -17.46 -7.60
C VAL A 60 6.51 -18.66 -6.76
N VAL A 61 5.44 -19.37 -7.18
CA VAL A 61 4.98 -20.59 -6.51
C VAL A 61 6.06 -21.64 -6.51
N LYS A 62 6.73 -21.90 -7.65
CA LYS A 62 7.83 -22.86 -7.78
C LYS A 62 8.98 -22.50 -6.84
N ALA A 63 9.42 -21.22 -6.82
CA ALA A 63 10.51 -20.77 -5.96
C ALA A 63 10.18 -20.99 -4.48
N ILE A 64 8.94 -20.71 -4.07
CA ILE A 64 8.46 -20.95 -2.69
C ILE A 64 8.50 -22.44 -2.36
N GLN A 65 7.98 -23.31 -3.22
CA GLN A 65 7.94 -24.76 -3.03
C GLN A 65 9.34 -25.35 -2.87
N GLU A 66 10.26 -25.01 -3.78
CA GLU A 66 11.64 -25.49 -3.75
C GLU A 66 12.38 -25.00 -2.49
N GLN A 67 12.21 -23.72 -2.14
CA GLN A 67 12.89 -23.16 -0.97
C GLN A 67 12.28 -23.65 0.35
N ALA A 68 10.97 -23.88 0.40
CA ALA A 68 10.30 -24.46 1.58
C ALA A 68 10.81 -25.88 1.89
N ALA A 69 11.17 -26.66 0.85
CA ALA A 69 11.77 -27.97 1.01
C ALA A 69 13.27 -27.94 1.35
N THR A 70 13.92 -26.77 1.28
CA THR A 70 15.37 -26.62 1.47
C THR A 70 15.69 -25.98 2.82
N LEU A 71 15.26 -24.73 3.02
CA LEU A 71 15.55 -23.94 4.22
C LEU A 71 14.59 -22.76 4.29
N THR A 72 13.76 -22.69 5.33
CA THR A 72 12.75 -21.63 5.46
C THR A 72 13.25 -20.42 6.26
N VAL A 73 14.05 -20.62 7.29
CA VAL A 73 14.51 -19.57 8.20
C VAL A 73 15.97 -19.73 8.56
N LEU A 74 16.67 -18.61 8.69
CA LEU A 74 18.06 -18.55 9.16
C LEU A 74 18.32 -17.19 9.79
N ALA A 75 19.04 -17.16 10.89
CA ALA A 75 19.46 -15.90 11.53
C ALA A 75 20.25 -15.03 10.56
N GLN A 76 20.06 -13.71 10.61
CA GLN A 76 20.76 -12.79 9.69
C GLN A 76 22.28 -12.75 9.90
N THR A 77 22.77 -13.19 11.06
CA THR A 77 24.20 -13.31 11.37
C THR A 77 24.91 -14.41 10.57
N LEU A 78 24.15 -15.33 9.98
CA LEU A 78 24.69 -16.37 9.11
C LEU A 78 24.40 -15.99 7.64
N PRO A 79 25.42 -15.88 6.78
CA PRO A 79 25.24 -15.65 5.35
C PRO A 79 24.39 -16.76 4.70
N ASN A 80 23.58 -16.37 3.69
CA ASN A 80 22.73 -17.31 2.95
C ASN A 80 22.74 -16.93 1.46
N ASP A 81 22.75 -17.94 0.60
CA ASP A 81 22.79 -17.78 -0.86
C ASP A 81 21.59 -17.00 -1.40
N LYS A 82 20.37 -17.33 -0.99
CA LYS A 82 19.14 -16.64 -1.48
C LYS A 82 19.08 -15.21 -1.03
N ARG A 83 19.52 -14.92 0.20
CA ARG A 83 19.61 -13.54 0.70
C ARG A 83 20.63 -12.74 -0.08
N ALA A 84 21.81 -13.29 -0.28
CA ALA A 84 22.89 -12.63 -1.03
C ALA A 84 22.47 -12.36 -2.50
N GLU A 85 21.87 -13.35 -3.16
CA GLU A 85 21.36 -13.22 -4.53
C GLU A 85 20.26 -12.15 -4.61
N PHE A 86 19.29 -12.19 -3.69
CA PHE A 86 18.20 -11.21 -3.65
C PHE A 86 18.71 -9.79 -3.42
N LEU A 87 19.62 -9.57 -2.45
CA LEU A 87 20.21 -8.26 -2.20
C LEU A 87 20.97 -7.74 -3.43
N THR A 88 21.71 -8.62 -4.11
CA THR A 88 22.42 -8.27 -5.35
C THR A 88 21.46 -7.86 -6.46
N GLU A 89 20.37 -8.59 -6.67
CA GLU A 89 19.40 -8.23 -7.71
C GLU A 89 18.58 -7.00 -7.34
N LEU A 90 18.24 -6.83 -6.05
CA LEU A 90 17.51 -5.65 -5.58
C LEU A 90 18.36 -4.38 -5.76
N THR A 91 19.62 -4.39 -5.33
CA THR A 91 20.50 -3.21 -5.46
C THR A 91 20.77 -2.80 -6.90
N ARG A 92 20.70 -3.74 -7.86
CA ARG A 92 20.80 -3.42 -9.29
C ARG A 92 19.61 -2.65 -9.86
N VAL A 93 18.44 -2.72 -9.24
CA VAL A 93 17.25 -2.03 -9.69
C VAL A 93 16.92 -0.78 -8.85
N LEU A 94 17.54 -0.63 -7.69
CA LEU A 94 17.42 0.58 -6.87
C LEU A 94 18.06 1.79 -7.55
N PRO A 95 17.60 3.03 -7.25
CA PRO A 95 18.29 4.25 -7.64
C PRO A 95 19.76 4.22 -7.23
N THR A 96 20.63 4.74 -8.10
CA THR A 96 22.08 4.74 -7.91
C THR A 96 22.47 5.32 -6.55
N GLY A 97 23.32 4.60 -5.80
CA GLY A 97 23.79 5.02 -4.47
C GLY A 97 23.00 4.43 -3.30
N LEU A 98 21.85 3.78 -3.54
CA LEU A 98 21.15 3.01 -2.52
C LEU A 98 21.64 1.55 -2.54
N ASP A 99 22.80 1.30 -1.96
CA ASP A 99 23.51 0.03 -2.05
C ASP A 99 23.57 -0.75 -0.71
N ARG A 100 22.91 -0.23 0.33
CA ARG A 100 22.74 -0.89 1.63
C ARG A 100 21.27 -1.15 1.90
N VAL A 101 20.95 -2.34 2.37
CA VAL A 101 19.55 -2.77 2.59
C VAL A 101 19.43 -3.46 3.94
N PHE A 102 18.58 -2.94 4.80
CA PHE A 102 18.10 -3.62 6.00
C PHE A 102 16.83 -4.39 5.64
N LEU A 103 16.80 -5.71 5.85
CA LEU A 103 15.67 -6.58 5.56
C LEU A 103 14.80 -6.81 6.80
N CYS A 104 13.47 -6.72 6.64
CA CYS A 104 12.44 -6.97 7.64
C CYS A 104 11.23 -7.70 7.03
N ASN A 105 10.04 -7.64 7.64
CA ASN A 105 8.90 -8.48 7.22
C ASN A 105 7.68 -7.68 6.76
N SER A 106 7.68 -6.38 6.94
CA SER A 106 6.53 -5.52 6.65
C SER A 106 6.93 -4.08 6.36
N GLY A 107 6.01 -3.31 5.78
CA GLY A 107 6.22 -1.87 5.54
C GLY A 107 6.34 -1.06 6.84
N THR A 108 5.60 -1.44 7.88
CA THR A 108 5.71 -0.75 9.17
C THR A 108 7.08 -0.97 9.82
N GLU A 109 7.66 -2.19 9.72
CA GLU A 109 9.03 -2.45 10.18
C GLU A 109 10.08 -1.71 9.31
N ALA A 110 9.86 -1.60 8.00
CA ALA A 110 10.72 -0.80 7.13
C ALA A 110 10.71 0.69 7.53
N MET A 111 9.54 1.22 7.94
CA MET A 111 9.42 2.59 8.43
C MET A 111 10.08 2.78 9.80
N GLU A 112 9.98 1.79 10.72
CA GLU A 112 10.71 1.79 11.99
C GLU A 112 12.22 1.80 11.76
N ALA A 113 12.70 1.01 10.79
CA ALA A 113 14.10 1.03 10.39
C ALA A 113 14.49 2.41 9.83
N ALA A 114 13.72 2.96 8.88
CA ALA A 114 13.96 4.27 8.29
C ALA A 114 14.10 5.37 9.35
N ARG A 115 13.20 5.39 10.36
CA ARG A 115 13.26 6.32 11.49
C ARG A 115 14.59 6.18 12.27
N LYS A 116 14.95 4.95 12.64
CA LYS A 116 16.17 4.69 13.44
C LYS A 116 17.43 5.02 12.66
N PHE A 117 17.53 4.61 11.40
CA PHE A 117 18.67 4.92 10.55
C PHE A 117 18.79 6.42 10.27
N ALA A 118 17.69 7.14 10.15
CA ALA A 118 17.71 8.60 10.00
C ALA A 118 18.25 9.29 11.25
N ILE A 119 17.85 8.85 12.45
CA ILE A 119 18.35 9.39 13.73
C ILE A 119 19.85 9.15 13.85
N THR A 120 20.30 7.91 13.63
CA THR A 120 21.74 7.60 13.76
C THR A 120 22.57 8.22 12.64
N GLY A 121 22.03 8.27 11.41
CA GLY A 121 22.70 8.85 10.25
C GLY A 121 22.96 10.36 10.36
N THR A 122 22.07 11.08 11.02
CA THR A 122 22.14 12.54 11.13
C THR A 122 22.50 13.05 12.53
N GLY A 123 22.29 12.23 13.57
CA GLY A 123 22.37 12.67 14.97
C GLY A 123 21.20 13.57 15.39
N ARG A 124 20.14 13.66 14.60
CA ARG A 124 18.97 14.52 14.80
C ARG A 124 17.71 13.69 15.03
N SER A 125 16.64 14.29 15.54
CA SER A 125 15.42 13.55 15.90
C SER A 125 14.11 14.13 15.38
N ARG A 126 14.12 15.29 14.71
CA ARG A 126 12.91 15.86 14.10
C ARG A 126 12.70 15.32 12.69
N PHE A 127 11.43 15.22 12.31
CA PHE A 127 11.03 14.70 11.02
C PHE A 127 9.97 15.62 10.38
N VAL A 128 9.92 15.59 9.05
CA VAL A 128 8.84 16.21 8.30
C VAL A 128 8.10 15.11 7.53
N ALA A 129 6.77 15.09 7.67
CA ALA A 129 5.88 14.19 6.95
C ALA A 129 4.71 14.98 6.34
N ALA A 130 3.92 14.35 5.48
CA ALA A 130 2.82 15.04 4.83
C ALA A 130 1.46 14.71 5.46
N LYS A 131 0.57 15.71 5.56
CA LYS A 131 -0.85 15.51 5.83
C LYS A 131 -1.43 14.50 4.84
N ARG A 132 -2.35 13.64 5.30
CA ARG A 132 -2.93 12.49 4.56
C ARG A 132 -1.94 11.36 4.26
N GLY A 133 -0.68 11.44 4.70
CA GLY A 133 0.29 10.36 4.55
C GLY A 133 -0.05 9.17 5.45
N PHE A 134 0.36 7.98 5.00
CA PHE A 134 0.23 6.73 5.74
C PHE A 134 1.60 6.03 5.79
N ALA A 135 2.07 5.71 6.99
CA ALA A 135 3.41 5.14 7.18
C ALA A 135 3.41 3.77 7.91
N GLY A 136 2.24 3.32 8.37
CA GLY A 136 2.12 2.03 9.09
C GLY A 136 1.35 2.12 10.40
N ARG A 137 1.33 1.01 11.15
CA ARG A 137 0.51 0.82 12.35
C ARG A 137 1.26 0.45 13.62
N SER A 138 2.58 0.18 13.58
CA SER A 138 3.41 0.15 14.80
C SER A 138 3.49 1.57 15.38
N LEU A 139 3.68 1.72 16.69
CA LEU A 139 3.61 3.03 17.34
C LEU A 139 4.61 4.04 16.76
N GLY A 140 5.82 3.61 16.41
CA GLY A 140 6.82 4.48 15.80
C GLY A 140 6.48 4.87 14.35
N ALA A 141 6.01 3.93 13.51
CA ALA A 141 5.54 4.24 12.17
C ALA A 141 4.23 5.03 12.18
N LEU A 142 3.35 4.76 13.15
CA LEU A 142 2.07 5.46 13.33
C LEU A 142 2.26 6.95 13.64
N ALA A 143 3.40 7.34 14.23
CA ALA A 143 3.77 8.73 14.44
C ALA A 143 3.84 9.55 13.14
N PHE A 144 4.12 8.89 11.99
CA PHE A 144 4.15 9.50 10.66
C PHE A 144 2.84 9.37 9.88
N THR A 145 1.86 8.62 10.40
CA THR A 145 0.53 8.50 9.79
C THR A 145 -0.33 9.68 10.21
N TRP A 146 -0.82 10.46 9.22
CA TRP A 146 -1.57 11.69 9.51
C TRP A 146 -2.95 11.46 10.11
N GLU A 147 -3.71 10.48 9.63
CA GLU A 147 -5.13 10.33 9.93
C GLU A 147 -5.38 10.13 11.43
N PRO A 148 -6.08 11.06 12.13
CA PRO A 148 -6.27 11.02 13.58
C PRO A 148 -6.91 9.74 14.10
N LYS A 149 -7.89 9.18 13.38
CA LYS A 149 -8.60 7.94 13.77
C LYS A 149 -7.67 6.74 14.04
N TYR A 150 -6.46 6.76 13.45
CA TYR A 150 -5.47 5.69 13.66
C TYR A 150 -4.57 5.94 14.87
N ARG A 151 -4.46 7.19 15.33
CA ARG A 151 -3.57 7.61 16.42
C ARG A 151 -4.31 7.85 17.74
N GLU A 152 -5.49 8.47 17.69
CA GLU A 152 -6.29 8.86 18.86
C GLU A 152 -6.55 7.71 19.85
N PRO A 153 -6.83 6.45 19.43
CA PRO A 153 -7.05 5.37 20.36
C PRO A 153 -5.85 5.04 21.26
N PHE A 154 -4.64 5.50 20.90
CA PHE A 154 -3.40 5.22 21.63
C PHE A 154 -2.85 6.41 22.39
N GLY A 155 -3.46 7.59 22.25
CA GLY A 155 -3.07 8.81 22.98
C GLY A 155 -1.57 9.10 22.91
N ASP A 156 -0.97 9.38 24.07
CA ASP A 156 0.45 9.73 24.19
C ASP A 156 1.44 8.60 23.89
N ALA A 157 0.96 7.36 23.74
CA ALA A 157 1.83 6.24 23.29
C ALA A 157 2.32 6.42 21.85
N VAL A 158 1.61 7.23 21.04
CA VAL A 158 2.06 7.62 19.70
C VAL A 158 2.82 8.94 19.81
N ASP A 159 4.14 8.84 19.97
CA ASP A 159 4.99 10.04 20.06
C ASP A 159 5.24 10.65 18.67
N ASN A 160 4.40 11.61 18.30
CA ASN A 160 4.53 12.41 17.09
C ASN A 160 4.99 13.87 17.35
N ARG A 161 5.46 14.19 18.56
CA ARG A 161 5.94 15.55 18.94
C ARG A 161 7.17 15.97 18.12
N HIS A 162 7.87 15.02 17.54
CA HIS A 162 9.02 15.26 16.69
C HIS A 162 8.69 15.17 15.19
N VAL A 163 7.40 15.14 14.80
CA VAL A 163 6.96 15.06 13.40
C VAL A 163 6.14 16.30 13.04
N ASP A 164 6.70 17.10 12.15
CA ASP A 164 6.01 18.27 11.59
C ASP A 164 5.25 17.85 10.33
N PHE A 165 3.92 18.04 10.34
CA PHE A 165 3.07 17.68 9.22
C PHE A 165 2.80 18.87 8.31
N ILE A 166 3.26 18.79 7.08
CA ILE A 166 3.04 19.80 6.04
C ILE A 166 1.88 19.42 5.12
N THR A 167 1.30 20.39 4.43
CA THR A 167 0.33 20.14 3.37
C THR A 167 1.05 19.52 2.17
N TYR A 168 0.59 18.34 1.73
CA TYR A 168 1.18 17.63 0.59
C TYR A 168 1.11 18.47 -0.68
N GLY A 169 2.25 18.64 -1.34
CA GLY A 169 2.40 19.49 -2.52
C GLY A 169 2.73 20.96 -2.21
N ASN A 170 2.75 21.39 -0.95
CA ASN A 170 3.09 22.76 -0.57
C ASN A 170 4.60 22.90 -0.31
N ALA A 171 5.32 23.44 -1.30
CA ALA A 171 6.76 23.65 -1.24
C ALA A 171 7.18 24.73 -0.22
N GLU A 172 6.33 25.70 0.09
CA GLU A 172 6.63 26.75 1.08
C GLU A 172 6.57 26.19 2.50
N GLU A 173 5.50 25.45 2.84
CA GLU A 173 5.42 24.74 4.11
C GLU A 173 6.58 23.77 4.30
N LEU A 174 7.00 23.08 3.22
CA LEU A 174 8.13 22.17 3.24
C LEU A 174 9.43 22.90 3.60
N ARG A 175 9.73 24.02 2.92
CA ARG A 175 10.92 24.83 3.20
C ARG A 175 10.96 25.37 4.63
N ALA A 176 9.81 25.79 5.14
CA ALA A 176 9.70 26.32 6.50
C ALA A 176 9.86 25.23 7.58
N ALA A 177 9.40 24.00 7.30
CA ALA A 177 9.45 22.89 8.25
C ALA A 177 10.82 22.20 8.33
N VAL A 178 11.63 22.23 7.24
CA VAL A 178 12.96 21.60 7.23
C VAL A 178 13.98 22.55 7.83
N THR A 179 14.50 22.18 9.00
CA THR A 179 15.48 22.96 9.78
C THR A 179 16.77 22.16 9.99
N ASP A 180 17.76 22.78 10.64
CA ASP A 180 19.02 22.11 11.00
C ASP A 180 18.82 21.03 12.09
N GLU A 181 17.62 20.91 12.70
CA GLU A 181 17.26 19.83 13.63
C GLU A 181 16.56 18.65 12.91
N THR A 182 16.21 18.81 11.63
CA THR A 182 15.50 17.79 10.86
C THR A 182 16.42 16.62 10.52
N ALA A 183 16.06 15.41 10.96
CA ALA A 183 16.72 14.16 10.60
C ALA A 183 16.34 13.74 9.17
N ALA A 184 15.04 13.72 8.87
CA ALA A 184 14.56 13.34 7.56
C ALA A 184 13.20 13.98 7.19
N VAL A 185 13.02 14.14 5.88
CA VAL A 185 11.71 14.33 5.24
C VAL A 185 11.29 12.96 4.70
N ILE A 186 10.09 12.48 5.09
CA ILE A 186 9.54 11.19 4.67
C ILE A 186 8.27 11.42 3.88
N LEU A 187 8.25 11.02 2.60
CA LEU A 187 7.15 11.27 1.67
C LEU A 187 6.81 10.05 0.82
N GLU A 188 5.52 9.83 0.58
CA GLU A 188 5.04 9.02 -0.54
C GLU A 188 5.08 9.89 -1.82
N VAL A 189 5.48 9.34 -2.97
CA VAL A 189 5.39 10.05 -4.26
C VAL A 189 3.98 9.99 -4.85
N VAL A 190 3.18 9.03 -4.43
CA VAL A 190 1.73 9.00 -4.60
C VAL A 190 1.12 8.61 -3.27
N GLN A 191 0.41 9.50 -2.62
CA GLN A 191 -0.28 9.17 -1.37
C GLN A 191 -1.38 8.14 -1.62
N GLY A 192 -1.18 6.89 -1.17
CA GLY A 192 -2.11 5.81 -1.39
C GLY A 192 -3.40 5.96 -0.59
N GLU A 193 -3.29 5.92 0.72
CA GLU A 193 -4.41 6.05 1.66
C GLU A 193 -4.98 7.48 1.69
N GLY A 194 -4.16 8.48 1.32
CA GLY A 194 -4.57 9.88 1.18
C GLY A 194 -5.47 10.19 -0.02
N GLY A 195 -5.86 9.16 -0.81
CA GLY A 195 -6.82 9.30 -1.91
C GLY A 195 -6.18 9.21 -3.30
N VAL A 196 -5.12 8.45 -3.46
CA VAL A 196 -4.36 8.28 -4.69
C VAL A 196 -3.96 9.64 -5.27
N ARG A 197 -3.08 10.34 -4.57
CA ARG A 197 -2.64 11.70 -4.93
C ARG A 197 -1.18 11.69 -5.37
N PRO A 198 -0.88 11.76 -6.69
CA PRO A 198 0.47 11.96 -7.17
C PRO A 198 1.02 13.33 -6.72
N ALA A 199 2.31 13.38 -6.36
CA ALA A 199 3.01 14.63 -6.13
C ALA A 199 3.21 15.41 -7.44
N THR A 200 3.49 16.70 -7.33
CA THR A 200 4.03 17.44 -8.47
C THR A 200 5.54 17.24 -8.57
N LEU A 201 6.08 17.42 -9.79
CA LEU A 201 7.52 17.33 -10.02
C LEU A 201 8.29 18.32 -9.13
N GLU A 202 7.81 19.55 -9.07
CA GLU A 202 8.41 20.65 -8.32
C GLU A 202 8.48 20.35 -6.83
N PHE A 203 7.42 19.71 -6.27
CA PHE A 203 7.38 19.40 -4.84
C PHE A 203 8.43 18.36 -4.42
N ILE A 204 8.60 17.29 -5.20
CA ILE A 204 9.61 16.26 -4.90
C ILE A 204 11.04 16.77 -5.16
N GLN A 205 11.23 17.56 -6.22
CA GLN A 205 12.53 18.20 -6.47
C GLN A 205 12.88 19.20 -5.37
N GLU A 206 11.90 19.97 -4.89
CA GLU A 206 12.11 20.89 -3.76
C GLU A 206 12.42 20.13 -2.47
N ALA A 207 11.77 18.98 -2.22
CA ALA A 207 12.09 18.13 -1.07
C ALA A 207 13.56 17.67 -1.13
N ARG A 208 14.07 17.28 -2.31
CA ARG A 208 15.48 16.94 -2.47
C ARG A 208 16.41 18.13 -2.22
N ARG A 209 16.06 19.28 -2.79
CA ARG A 209 16.88 20.49 -2.68
C ARG A 209 17.01 20.94 -1.22
N VAL A 210 15.89 21.10 -0.50
CA VAL A 210 15.92 21.62 0.86
C VAL A 210 16.57 20.64 1.85
N THR A 211 16.38 19.32 1.65
CA THR A 211 17.04 18.32 2.49
C THR A 211 18.55 18.34 2.30
N GLN A 212 19.04 18.49 1.07
CA GLN A 212 20.48 18.64 0.80
C GLN A 212 21.07 19.90 1.45
N GLU A 213 20.38 21.04 1.31
CA GLU A 213 20.83 22.32 1.89
C GLU A 213 20.91 22.28 3.41
N ARG A 214 20.02 21.57 4.08
CA ARG A 214 19.95 21.46 5.54
C ARG A 214 20.68 20.24 6.12
N GLY A 215 21.25 19.38 5.26
CA GLY A 215 21.87 18.12 5.68
C GLY A 215 20.89 17.16 6.35
N ALA A 216 19.61 17.24 6.00
CA ALA A 216 18.57 16.27 6.34
C ALA A 216 18.50 15.18 5.28
N LEU A 217 17.94 14.01 5.61
CA LEU A 217 17.74 12.94 4.66
C LEU A 217 16.41 13.11 3.91
N LEU A 218 16.39 12.77 2.63
CA LEU A 218 15.15 12.52 1.89
C LEU A 218 14.89 11.01 1.87
N ILE A 219 13.79 10.58 2.48
CA ILE A 219 13.34 9.19 2.47
C ILE A 219 12.02 9.12 1.70
N ILE A 220 11.99 8.30 0.66
CA ILE A 220 10.77 8.06 -0.13
C ILE A 220 10.14 6.74 0.29
N ASP A 221 8.85 6.81 0.63
CA ASP A 221 8.05 5.63 0.92
C ASP A 221 7.53 5.03 -0.39
N GLU A 222 8.17 3.93 -0.81
CA GLU A 222 7.83 3.16 -2.00
C GLU A 222 7.07 1.86 -1.67
N ILE A 223 6.55 1.73 -0.46
CA ILE A 223 5.85 0.53 -0.02
C ILE A 223 4.67 0.20 -0.94
N GLN A 224 3.93 1.21 -1.43
CA GLN A 224 2.82 1.00 -2.35
C GLN A 224 3.14 1.37 -3.80
N THR A 225 4.05 2.30 -4.04
CA THR A 225 4.39 2.83 -5.37
C THR A 225 5.47 2.03 -6.10
N GLY A 226 6.26 1.26 -5.37
CA GLY A 226 7.37 0.48 -5.92
C GLY A 226 6.96 -0.75 -6.73
N PHE A 227 7.96 -1.40 -7.29
CA PHE A 227 7.85 -2.66 -8.01
C PHE A 227 6.88 -2.60 -9.20
N GLY A 228 7.00 -1.57 -10.02
CA GLY A 228 6.29 -1.43 -11.28
C GLY A 228 4.93 -0.73 -11.19
N ARG A 229 4.36 -0.53 -10.00
CA ARG A 229 2.99 -0.05 -9.80
C ARG A 229 2.65 1.23 -10.55
N THR A 230 3.57 2.20 -10.53
CA THR A 230 3.35 3.52 -11.12
C THR A 230 3.78 3.65 -12.58
N GLY A 231 4.27 2.56 -13.19
CA GLY A 231 4.79 2.59 -14.57
C GLY A 231 6.29 2.81 -14.68
N LYS A 232 6.99 2.82 -13.56
CA LYS A 232 8.44 2.73 -13.38
C LYS A 232 8.75 1.67 -12.34
N MET A 233 9.98 1.19 -12.23
CA MET A 233 10.34 0.23 -11.19
C MET A 233 10.05 0.80 -9.80
N PHE A 234 10.41 2.07 -9.58
CA PHE A 234 10.06 2.84 -8.38
C PHE A 234 9.41 4.17 -8.77
N GLY A 235 8.46 4.62 -7.96
CA GLY A 235 7.71 5.85 -8.22
C GLY A 235 8.58 7.10 -8.24
N VAL A 236 9.65 7.16 -7.44
CA VAL A 236 10.58 8.28 -7.39
C VAL A 236 11.28 8.56 -8.72
N GLU A 237 11.42 7.55 -9.58
CA GLU A 237 12.04 7.70 -10.89
C GLU A 237 11.28 8.67 -11.83
N HIS A 238 10.01 8.92 -11.59
CA HIS A 238 9.22 9.91 -12.35
C HIS A 238 9.68 11.35 -12.10
N TYR A 239 10.40 11.59 -11.01
CA TYR A 239 10.75 12.92 -10.52
C TYR A 239 12.22 13.29 -10.76
N GLY A 240 13.02 12.34 -11.27
CA GLY A 240 14.47 12.56 -11.51
C GLY A 240 15.26 12.85 -10.23
N VAL A 241 14.80 12.35 -9.09
CA VAL A 241 15.40 12.57 -7.77
C VAL A 241 15.96 11.26 -7.25
N ILE A 242 17.15 11.34 -6.64
CA ILE A 242 17.77 10.23 -5.90
C ILE A 242 17.61 10.52 -4.41
N PRO A 243 16.85 9.70 -3.65
CA PRO A 243 16.69 9.85 -2.21
C PRO A 243 17.89 9.28 -1.45
N ASP A 244 18.00 9.59 -0.16
CA ASP A 244 18.98 9.00 0.75
C ASP A 244 18.55 7.63 1.29
N GLY A 245 17.23 7.36 1.24
CA GLY A 245 16.64 6.09 1.63
C GLY A 245 15.27 5.85 1.02
N MET A 246 14.89 4.58 0.94
CA MET A 246 13.57 4.14 0.46
C MET A 246 13.02 3.03 1.34
N THR A 247 11.75 3.14 1.76
CA THR A 247 11.04 2.04 2.40
C THR A 247 10.34 1.19 1.35
N LEU A 248 10.48 -0.13 1.46
CA LEU A 248 10.00 -1.12 0.49
C LEU A 248 9.24 -2.23 1.21
N ALA A 249 8.17 -2.76 0.61
CA ALA A 249 7.43 -3.94 1.09
C ALA A 249 6.44 -4.42 0.02
N LYS A 250 5.26 -4.87 0.46
CA LYS A 250 4.09 -5.25 -0.40
C LYS A 250 4.48 -6.11 -1.60
N ALA A 251 4.66 -5.50 -2.77
CA ALA A 251 4.88 -6.22 -4.03
C ALA A 251 6.27 -6.87 -4.16
N MET A 252 7.12 -6.72 -3.14
CA MET A 252 8.52 -7.13 -3.14
C MET A 252 8.71 -8.65 -3.31
N ALA A 253 7.78 -9.49 -2.81
CA ALA A 253 7.92 -10.95 -2.84
C ALA A 253 6.62 -11.69 -3.22
N GLY A 254 5.80 -11.11 -4.11
CA GLY A 254 4.64 -11.80 -4.70
C GLY A 254 3.59 -12.30 -3.70
N GLY A 255 3.50 -11.70 -2.51
CA GLY A 255 2.56 -12.05 -1.45
C GLY A 255 3.21 -12.64 -0.18
N VAL A 256 4.47 -13.07 -0.24
CA VAL A 256 5.21 -13.49 0.96
C VAL A 256 5.60 -12.25 1.77
N PRO A 257 5.37 -12.22 3.11
CA PRO A 257 5.73 -11.09 3.96
C PRO A 257 7.21 -10.75 3.88
N VAL A 258 7.52 -9.53 3.47
CA VAL A 258 8.87 -8.97 3.39
C VAL A 258 8.79 -7.45 3.39
N GLY A 259 9.77 -6.81 3.98
CA GLY A 259 10.00 -5.38 3.93
C GLY A 259 11.49 -5.09 3.90
N ALA A 260 11.83 -3.88 3.52
CA ALA A 260 13.22 -3.43 3.54
C ALA A 260 13.30 -1.91 3.69
N PHE A 261 14.40 -1.45 4.27
CA PHE A 261 14.86 -0.08 4.15
C PHE A 261 16.15 -0.09 3.34
N ALA A 262 16.09 0.44 2.12
CA ALA A 262 17.26 0.65 1.25
C ALA A 262 17.81 2.05 1.50
N MET A 263 19.14 2.19 1.58
CA MET A 263 19.77 3.46 1.96
C MET A 263 21.18 3.58 1.37
N THR A 264 21.72 4.79 1.44
CA THR A 264 23.12 5.02 1.09
C THR A 264 24.07 4.42 2.13
N ALA A 265 25.30 4.08 1.73
CA ALA A 265 26.33 3.63 2.66
C ALA A 265 26.58 4.63 3.79
N ALA A 266 26.57 5.94 3.48
CA ALA A 266 26.76 7.00 4.47
C ALA A 266 25.73 6.97 5.61
N VAL A 267 24.48 6.59 5.33
CA VAL A 267 23.42 6.40 6.33
C VAL A 267 23.63 5.09 7.09
N ALA A 268 23.90 4.00 6.36
CA ALA A 268 24.03 2.67 6.94
C ALA A 268 25.20 2.57 7.92
N ASP A 269 26.35 3.13 7.58
CA ASP A 269 27.60 3.01 8.35
C ASP A 269 27.54 3.76 9.70
N ARG A 270 26.54 4.60 9.92
CA ARG A 270 26.31 5.29 11.20
C ARG A 270 25.51 4.47 12.22
N MET A 271 24.85 3.40 11.81
CA MET A 271 24.13 2.53 12.72
C MET A 271 25.12 1.61 13.45
N PRO A 272 25.19 1.66 14.79
CA PRO A 272 26.08 0.75 15.52
C PRO A 272 25.63 -0.70 15.35
N ALA A 273 26.57 -1.63 15.36
CA ALA A 273 26.28 -3.06 15.31
C ALA A 273 25.32 -3.43 16.43
N GLY A 274 24.24 -4.15 16.09
CA GLY A 274 23.16 -4.52 17.03
C GLY A 274 22.16 -3.39 17.33
N GLY A 275 22.30 -2.19 16.76
CA GLY A 275 21.37 -1.07 17.00
C GLY A 275 19.97 -1.28 16.44
N HIS A 276 19.81 -2.19 15.48
CA HIS A 276 18.50 -2.66 14.99
C HIS A 276 18.58 -4.13 14.57
N GLY A 277 17.41 -4.81 14.50
CA GLY A 277 17.35 -6.22 14.17
C GLY A 277 15.95 -6.70 13.81
N SER A 278 15.90 -7.87 13.19
CA SER A 278 14.66 -8.59 12.84
C SER A 278 14.95 -10.07 12.82
N THR A 279 14.13 -10.88 13.53
CA THR A 279 14.30 -12.33 13.58
C THR A 279 14.05 -13.00 12.22
N PHE A 280 13.00 -12.60 11.53
CA PHE A 280 12.58 -13.20 10.27
C PHE A 280 13.00 -12.39 9.03
N GLY A 281 13.50 -11.18 9.20
CA GLY A 281 13.94 -10.35 8.08
C GLY A 281 14.99 -11.04 7.23
N GLY A 282 14.80 -11.07 5.92
CA GLY A 282 15.73 -11.71 4.98
C GLY A 282 15.77 -13.25 5.10
N ASN A 283 14.68 -13.89 5.58
CA ASN A 283 14.63 -15.35 5.61
C ASN A 283 14.70 -15.93 4.19
N PRO A 284 15.32 -17.12 4.01
CA PRO A 284 15.55 -17.73 2.69
C PRO A 284 14.28 -17.92 1.87
N LEU A 285 13.15 -18.28 2.52
CA LEU A 285 11.87 -18.49 1.84
C LEU A 285 11.36 -17.19 1.17
N ALA A 286 11.32 -16.09 1.93
CA ALA A 286 10.91 -14.79 1.40
C ALA A 286 11.90 -14.26 0.35
N MET A 287 13.19 -14.51 0.51
CA MET A 287 14.21 -14.09 -0.47
C MET A 287 14.08 -14.85 -1.79
N ALA A 288 13.80 -16.15 -1.77
CA ALA A 288 13.54 -16.92 -2.97
C ALA A 288 12.28 -16.43 -3.72
N ALA A 289 11.20 -16.14 -2.97
CA ALA A 289 9.98 -15.54 -3.54
C ALA A 289 10.24 -14.15 -4.13
N GLY A 290 10.97 -13.28 -3.40
CA GLY A 290 11.34 -11.94 -3.85
C GLY A 290 12.21 -11.96 -5.11
N LEU A 291 13.18 -12.87 -5.16
CA LEU A 291 14.04 -13.05 -6.32
C LEU A 291 13.24 -13.47 -7.57
N ALA A 292 12.33 -14.43 -7.44
CA ALA A 292 11.43 -14.82 -8.52
C ALA A 292 10.53 -13.66 -8.95
N THR A 293 9.98 -12.90 -8.00
CA THR A 293 9.15 -11.72 -8.27
C THR A 293 9.92 -10.65 -9.06
N LEU A 294 11.15 -10.30 -8.66
CA LEU A 294 11.97 -9.32 -9.38
C LEU A 294 12.29 -9.79 -10.81
N ARG A 295 12.58 -11.09 -10.99
CA ARG A 295 12.84 -11.66 -12.32
C ARG A 295 11.62 -11.58 -13.23
N VAL A 296 10.43 -11.89 -12.71
CA VAL A 296 9.16 -11.79 -13.46
C VAL A 296 8.91 -10.33 -13.84
N LEU A 297 8.98 -9.39 -12.89
CA LEU A 297 8.78 -7.95 -13.14
C LEU A 297 9.66 -7.44 -14.28
N LYS A 298 10.95 -7.82 -14.28
CA LYS A 298 11.92 -7.40 -15.32
C LYS A 298 11.66 -8.08 -16.66
N ARG A 299 11.55 -9.41 -16.67
CA ARG A 299 11.41 -10.20 -17.89
C ARG A 299 10.13 -9.87 -18.66
N GLU A 300 9.03 -9.66 -17.94
CA GLU A 300 7.74 -9.38 -18.53
C GLU A 300 7.48 -7.86 -18.71
N ASN A 301 8.46 -7.03 -18.37
CA ASN A 301 8.35 -5.57 -18.54
C ASN A 301 7.10 -4.99 -17.84
N LEU A 302 6.76 -5.51 -16.65
CA LEU A 302 5.48 -5.20 -16.00
C LEU A 302 5.34 -3.72 -15.63
N ALA A 303 6.43 -3.00 -15.42
CA ALA A 303 6.38 -1.55 -15.19
C ALA A 303 5.87 -0.79 -16.43
N ASP A 304 6.37 -1.10 -17.63
CA ASP A 304 5.88 -0.49 -18.87
C ASP A 304 4.43 -0.89 -19.15
N GLN A 305 4.07 -2.16 -18.92
CA GLN A 305 2.68 -2.58 -19.01
C GLN A 305 1.76 -1.82 -18.06
N ALA A 306 2.21 -1.55 -16.82
CA ALA A 306 1.44 -0.75 -15.85
C ALA A 306 1.25 0.68 -16.32
N ARG A 307 2.26 1.29 -16.98
CA ARG A 307 2.14 2.62 -17.60
C ARG A 307 1.07 2.63 -18.69
N GLU A 308 1.15 1.70 -19.63
CA GLU A 308 0.25 1.61 -20.78
C GLU A 308 -1.18 1.29 -20.38
N LYS A 309 -1.36 0.22 -19.60
CA LYS A 309 -2.67 -0.22 -19.10
C LYS A 309 -3.29 0.81 -18.14
N GLY A 310 -2.45 1.49 -17.34
CA GLY A 310 -2.90 2.57 -16.46
C GLY A 310 -3.41 3.77 -17.24
N ALA A 311 -2.71 4.19 -18.30
CA ALA A 311 -3.17 5.25 -19.19
C ALA A 311 -4.51 4.88 -19.86
N TYR A 312 -4.60 3.66 -20.39
CA TYR A 312 -5.81 3.12 -21.00
C TYR A 312 -7.01 3.10 -20.03
N MET A 313 -6.80 2.58 -18.81
CA MET A 313 -7.87 2.54 -17.81
C MET A 313 -8.31 3.93 -17.36
N MET A 314 -7.35 4.85 -17.13
CA MET A 314 -7.67 6.23 -16.76
C MET A 314 -8.42 6.98 -17.86
N GLU A 315 -8.05 6.79 -19.13
CA GLU A 315 -8.77 7.36 -20.26
C GLU A 315 -10.23 6.92 -20.27
N LYS A 316 -10.48 5.62 -20.17
CA LYS A 316 -11.84 5.07 -20.13
C LYS A 316 -12.64 5.53 -18.93
N LEU A 317 -12.02 5.58 -17.73
CA LEU A 317 -12.68 6.10 -16.53
C LEU A 317 -13.06 7.59 -16.66
N ARG A 318 -12.21 8.40 -17.30
CA ARG A 318 -12.50 9.82 -17.58
C ARG A 318 -13.58 10.01 -18.64
N ALA A 319 -13.74 9.05 -19.54
CA ALA A 319 -14.80 9.09 -20.57
C ALA A 319 -16.21 8.83 -20.01
N ILE A 320 -16.33 8.27 -18.79
CA ILE A 320 -17.62 8.02 -18.16
C ILE A 320 -18.32 9.34 -17.86
N GLN A 321 -19.48 9.54 -18.51
CA GLN A 321 -20.32 10.72 -18.31
C GLN A 321 -21.18 10.54 -17.06
N SER A 322 -20.67 10.90 -15.88
CA SER A 322 -21.42 10.83 -14.63
C SER A 322 -21.22 12.10 -13.79
N PRO A 323 -22.34 12.75 -13.36
CA PRO A 323 -22.26 13.91 -12.48
C PRO A 323 -21.71 13.57 -11.08
N LYS A 324 -21.62 12.29 -10.73
CA LYS A 324 -21.14 11.80 -9.43
C LYS A 324 -19.62 11.81 -9.35
N ILE A 325 -18.91 11.72 -10.48
CA ILE A 325 -17.44 11.78 -10.51
C ILE A 325 -16.99 13.23 -10.31
N ARG A 326 -16.05 13.44 -9.39
CA ARG A 326 -15.35 14.71 -9.21
C ARG A 326 -14.04 14.72 -10.01
N GLU A 327 -13.25 13.66 -9.89
CA GLU A 327 -11.91 13.58 -10.47
C GLU A 327 -11.47 12.13 -10.67
N VAL A 328 -10.74 11.86 -11.76
CA VAL A 328 -10.00 10.62 -12.00
C VAL A 328 -8.52 10.95 -12.04
N ARG A 329 -7.74 10.40 -11.13
CA ARG A 329 -6.30 10.65 -11.00
C ARG A 329 -5.53 9.37 -10.70
N GLY A 330 -4.22 9.40 -10.90
CA GLY A 330 -3.37 8.26 -10.62
C GLY A 330 -2.06 8.29 -11.40
N LEU A 331 -1.26 7.24 -11.23
CA LEU A 331 -0.01 7.04 -11.93
C LEU A 331 0.17 5.53 -12.16
N GLY A 332 0.36 5.12 -13.42
CA GLY A 332 0.34 3.71 -13.80
C GLY A 332 -0.98 3.03 -13.38
N LEU A 333 -0.91 1.84 -12.81
CA LEU A 333 -2.06 1.10 -12.29
C LEU A 333 -2.33 1.37 -10.79
N MET A 334 -2.07 2.57 -10.34
CA MET A 334 -2.50 3.12 -9.06
C MET A 334 -3.48 4.24 -9.34
N ILE A 335 -4.80 3.94 -9.32
CA ILE A 335 -5.85 4.83 -9.84
C ILE A 335 -6.88 5.08 -8.74
N GLY A 336 -7.27 6.35 -8.59
CA GLY A 336 -8.34 6.79 -7.70
C GLY A 336 -9.41 7.56 -8.45
N VAL A 337 -10.66 7.20 -8.23
CA VAL A 337 -11.82 7.95 -8.70
C VAL A 337 -12.49 8.61 -7.51
N GLU A 338 -12.37 9.93 -7.42
CA GLU A 338 -13.01 10.71 -6.36
C GLU A 338 -14.46 11.01 -6.75
N LEU A 339 -15.37 10.63 -5.87
CA LEU A 339 -16.80 10.88 -6.01
C LEU A 339 -17.19 12.14 -5.23
N LYS A 340 -18.36 12.72 -5.56
CA LYS A 340 -18.98 13.82 -4.82
C LYS A 340 -19.75 13.34 -3.58
N GLU A 341 -19.81 12.05 -3.38
CA GLU A 341 -20.52 11.36 -2.31
C GLU A 341 -19.71 10.15 -1.80
N LYS A 342 -20.15 9.49 -0.71
CA LYS A 342 -19.41 8.38 -0.10
C LYS A 342 -19.21 7.22 -1.06
N SER A 343 -17.98 6.69 -1.12
CA SER A 343 -17.59 5.60 -2.02
C SER A 343 -18.10 4.21 -1.58
N ALA A 344 -18.42 4.02 -0.30
CA ALA A 344 -18.76 2.71 0.25
C ALA A 344 -19.92 2.00 -0.47
N PRO A 345 -21.06 2.64 -0.79
CA PRO A 345 -22.14 1.97 -1.54
C PRO A 345 -21.70 1.50 -2.94
N TYR A 346 -20.82 2.26 -3.58
CA TYR A 346 -20.29 1.91 -4.90
C TYR A 346 -19.33 0.73 -4.84
N ILE A 347 -18.53 0.63 -3.79
CA ILE A 347 -17.59 -0.48 -3.54
C ILE A 347 -18.38 -1.78 -3.32
N THR A 348 -19.45 -1.73 -2.51
CA THR A 348 -20.35 -2.89 -2.30
C THR A 348 -21.00 -3.32 -3.61
N ALA A 349 -21.55 -2.37 -4.39
CA ALA A 349 -22.17 -2.69 -5.67
C ALA A 349 -21.17 -3.22 -6.72
N LEU A 350 -19.93 -2.77 -6.69
CA LEU A 350 -18.85 -3.32 -7.53
C LEU A 350 -18.51 -4.77 -7.15
N GLU A 351 -18.48 -5.10 -5.86
CA GLU A 351 -18.30 -6.46 -5.37
C GLU A 351 -19.42 -7.37 -5.87
N ASP A 352 -20.68 -6.93 -5.78
CA ASP A 352 -21.81 -7.65 -6.34
C ASP A 352 -21.69 -7.85 -7.85
N ALA A 353 -21.15 -6.86 -8.55
CA ALA A 353 -20.87 -6.91 -9.99
C ALA A 353 -19.62 -7.72 -10.37
N GLY A 354 -18.90 -8.31 -9.40
CA GLY A 354 -17.70 -9.13 -9.65
C GLY A 354 -16.41 -8.35 -9.79
N VAL A 355 -16.32 -7.15 -9.20
CA VAL A 355 -15.09 -6.33 -9.16
C VAL A 355 -14.76 -5.96 -7.72
N LEU A 356 -13.62 -6.39 -7.22
CA LEU A 356 -13.16 -6.02 -5.88
C LEU A 356 -12.37 -4.72 -5.92
N THR A 357 -12.75 -3.75 -5.08
CA THR A 357 -12.08 -2.46 -4.92
C THR A 357 -12.02 -2.04 -3.46
N LEU A 358 -11.23 -1.03 -3.13
CA LEU A 358 -11.15 -0.47 -1.78
C LEU A 358 -11.32 1.06 -1.79
N ALA A 359 -11.82 1.59 -0.68
CA ALA A 359 -11.74 3.03 -0.44
C ALA A 359 -10.31 3.46 -0.11
N ALA A 360 -9.83 4.56 -0.69
CA ALA A 360 -8.62 5.24 -0.23
C ALA A 360 -8.95 6.35 0.78
N THR A 361 -10.08 7.01 0.62
CA THR A 361 -10.72 7.93 1.56
C THR A 361 -12.22 7.68 1.49
N PRO A 362 -13.05 8.29 2.36
CA PRO A 362 -14.50 8.12 2.28
C PRO A 362 -15.13 8.45 0.93
N LEU A 363 -14.44 9.21 0.07
CA LEU A 363 -14.96 9.67 -1.23
C LEU A 363 -14.26 9.02 -2.43
N VAL A 364 -13.20 8.22 -2.23
CA VAL A 364 -12.37 7.72 -3.33
C VAL A 364 -12.50 6.21 -3.48
N VAL A 365 -12.96 5.75 -4.63
CA VAL A 365 -12.81 4.36 -5.07
C VAL A 365 -11.42 4.18 -5.63
N ARG A 366 -10.64 3.27 -5.07
CA ARG A 366 -9.26 2.99 -5.48
C ARG A 366 -9.18 1.67 -6.25
N PHE A 367 -8.52 1.74 -7.39
CA PHE A 367 -8.22 0.59 -8.26
C PHE A 367 -6.71 0.32 -8.23
N LEU A 368 -6.34 -0.86 -7.74
CA LEU A 368 -4.96 -1.37 -7.67
C LEU A 368 -4.91 -2.78 -8.28
N PRO A 369 -5.26 -2.99 -9.56
CA PRO A 369 -5.24 -4.33 -10.13
C PRO A 369 -3.80 -4.89 -10.19
N PRO A 370 -3.60 -6.22 -10.33
CA PRO A 370 -2.30 -6.77 -10.68
C PRO A 370 -1.79 -6.15 -11.99
N LEU A 371 -0.46 -6.04 -12.16
CA LEU A 371 0.11 -5.46 -13.39
C LEU A 371 -0.14 -6.36 -14.61
N VAL A 372 -0.46 -7.60 -14.37
CA VAL A 372 -0.81 -8.60 -15.39
C VAL A 372 -2.29 -8.54 -15.83
N ILE A 373 -3.10 -7.61 -15.30
CA ILE A 373 -4.49 -7.43 -15.74
C ILE A 373 -4.55 -7.24 -17.26
N THR A 374 -5.54 -7.83 -17.93
CA THR A 374 -5.69 -7.68 -19.39
C THR A 374 -6.56 -6.46 -19.75
N HIS A 375 -6.52 -6.04 -21.01
CA HIS A 375 -7.38 -4.96 -21.51
C HIS A 375 -8.87 -5.32 -21.42
N GLU A 376 -9.21 -6.59 -21.70
CA GLU A 376 -10.58 -7.10 -21.59
C GLU A 376 -11.07 -7.05 -20.14
N GLN A 377 -10.21 -7.36 -19.17
CA GLN A 377 -10.56 -7.23 -17.75
C GLN A 377 -10.71 -5.77 -17.34
N ILE A 378 -9.85 -4.87 -17.85
CA ILE A 378 -10.00 -3.41 -17.62
C ILE A 378 -11.34 -2.94 -18.19
N ASP A 379 -11.72 -3.36 -19.38
CA ASP A 379 -13.00 -3.02 -19.99
C ASP A 379 -14.19 -3.48 -19.16
N GLN A 380 -14.12 -4.70 -18.62
CA GLN A 380 -15.14 -5.23 -17.70
C GLN A 380 -15.23 -4.42 -16.41
N VAL A 381 -14.09 -4.04 -15.82
CA VAL A 381 -14.03 -3.18 -14.61
C VAL A 381 -14.68 -1.82 -14.88
N VAL A 382 -14.32 -1.17 -15.99
CA VAL A 382 -14.85 0.16 -16.34
C VAL A 382 -16.36 0.07 -16.62
N ALA A 383 -16.81 -0.93 -17.37
CA ALA A 383 -18.24 -1.13 -17.66
C ALA A 383 -19.06 -1.43 -16.39
N ALA A 384 -18.49 -2.21 -15.45
CA ALA A 384 -19.13 -2.46 -14.16
C ALA A 384 -19.22 -1.18 -13.34
N PHE A 385 -18.16 -0.36 -13.31
CA PHE A 385 -18.16 0.91 -12.58
C PHE A 385 -19.14 1.91 -13.16
N GLU A 386 -19.21 2.05 -14.49
CA GLU A 386 -20.18 2.91 -15.15
C GLU A 386 -21.64 2.51 -14.83
N ARG A 387 -21.95 1.20 -14.87
CA ARG A 387 -23.27 0.68 -14.47
C ARG A 387 -23.57 0.99 -13.01
N VAL A 388 -22.63 0.73 -12.11
CA VAL A 388 -22.80 1.00 -10.68
C VAL A 388 -22.99 2.49 -10.40
N LEU A 389 -22.27 3.39 -11.10
CA LEU A 389 -22.49 4.83 -10.98
C LEU A 389 -23.92 5.26 -11.39
N ARG A 390 -24.50 4.61 -12.37
CA ARG A 390 -25.89 4.88 -12.81
C ARG A 390 -26.91 4.33 -11.81
N ASP A 391 -26.73 3.09 -11.38
CA ASP A 391 -27.75 2.31 -10.68
C ASP A 391 -27.78 2.56 -9.17
N VAL A 392 -26.64 2.84 -8.51
CA VAL A 392 -26.55 3.10 -7.07
C VAL A 392 -27.15 4.47 -6.72
N ASN A 393 -28.08 4.49 -5.78
CA ASN A 393 -28.65 5.71 -5.20
C ASN A 393 -28.40 5.73 -3.68
N PRO A 394 -27.29 6.36 -3.22
CA PRO A 394 -26.89 6.36 -1.81
C PRO A 394 -27.93 6.99 -0.86
N ARG A 395 -28.80 7.85 -1.37
CA ARG A 395 -29.88 8.45 -0.56
C ARG A 395 -30.98 7.42 -0.23
N ALA A 396 -31.33 6.59 -1.19
CA ALA A 396 -32.31 5.52 -0.98
C ALA A 396 -31.75 4.44 -0.03
N GLU A 397 -30.48 4.09 -0.17
CA GLU A 397 -29.81 3.13 0.73
C GLU A 397 -29.77 3.63 2.17
N ARG A 398 -29.39 4.90 2.39
CA ARG A 398 -29.40 5.51 3.73
C ARG A 398 -30.79 5.57 4.35
N GLN A 399 -31.83 5.81 3.55
CA GLN A 399 -33.22 5.78 4.03
C GLN A 399 -33.62 4.35 4.42
N ALA A 400 -33.22 3.35 3.64
CA ALA A 400 -33.47 1.94 3.95
C ALA A 400 -32.72 1.48 5.21
N GLU A 401 -31.49 1.90 5.41
CA GLU A 401 -30.71 1.63 6.65
C GLU A 401 -31.36 2.28 7.88
N LEU A 402 -31.76 3.53 7.78
CA LEU A 402 -32.47 4.22 8.87
C LEU A 402 -33.81 3.57 9.21
N ALA A 403 -34.54 3.12 8.20
CA ALA A 403 -35.82 2.40 8.39
C ALA A 403 -35.62 1.03 9.07
N ARG A 404 -34.54 0.29 8.70
CA ARG A 404 -34.16 -0.97 9.35
C ARG A 404 -33.74 -0.78 10.81
N ALA A 405 -32.94 0.27 11.09
CA ALA A 405 -32.51 0.61 12.44
C ALA A 405 -33.69 1.01 13.35
N GLN A 406 -34.67 1.73 12.81
CA GLN A 406 -35.89 2.11 13.55
C GLN A 406 -36.86 0.95 13.74
N GLY A 407 -36.96 0.04 12.76
CA GLY A 407 -37.79 -1.18 12.85
C GLY A 407 -37.22 -2.21 13.85
N GLY A 408 -35.90 -2.30 13.96
CA GLY A 408 -35.24 -3.17 14.94
C GLY A 408 -35.38 -2.70 16.39
N ALA A 409 -35.49 -1.38 16.62
CA ALA A 409 -35.68 -0.82 17.95
C ALA A 409 -37.11 -1.02 18.51
N GLN A 410 -38.11 -1.17 17.63
CA GLN A 410 -39.53 -1.44 18.03
C GLN A 410 -39.78 -2.92 18.34
N GLY A 411 -38.97 -3.85 17.82
CA GLY A 411 -39.06 -5.28 18.14
C GLY A 411 -38.45 -5.70 19.48
N ALA A 412 -37.60 -4.89 20.06
CA ALA A 412 -36.93 -5.19 21.33
C ALA A 412 -37.63 -4.65 22.59
N ALA A 413 -38.74 -3.88 22.42
CA ALA A 413 -39.49 -3.28 23.53
C ALA A 413 -40.76 -4.06 23.92
N GLY A 414 -40.99 -5.22 23.35
CA GLY A 414 -42.25 -5.96 23.45
C GLY A 414 -42.23 -7.29 24.16
N ASP A 415 -41.36 -7.54 25.17
CA ASP A 415 -41.49 -8.74 26.03
C ASP A 415 -40.78 -8.54 27.41
N VAL A 416 -41.37 -7.64 28.21
CA VAL A 416 -41.18 -7.69 29.67
C VAL A 416 -42.56 -7.73 30.28
N GLN A 417 -43.12 -8.94 30.48
CA GLN A 417 -44.23 -9.16 31.40
C GLN A 417 -43.65 -9.27 32.82
N PRO A 418 -44.25 -8.60 33.80
CA PRO A 418 -43.89 -8.76 35.21
C PRO A 418 -44.57 -10.03 35.74
N GLY A 419 -43.79 -10.92 36.27
CA GLY A 419 -44.19 -12.07 37.05
C GLY A 419 -43.25 -12.22 38.26
#